data_76322eb60d7cee6a6e7ebd30d276b0ec
#
_entry.id   76322eb60d7cee6a6e7ebd30d276b0ec
#
_cell.length_a   1.000
_cell.length_b   1.000
_cell.length_c   1.000
_cell.angle_alpha   90.00
_cell.angle_beta   90.00
_cell.angle_gamma   90.00
#
_symmetry.space_group_name_H-M   'P 1'
#
loop_
_entity.id
_entity.type
_entity.pdbx_description
1 polymer ?
#
loop_
_entity_poly.entity_id
_entity_poly.type
_entity_poly.pdbx_seq_one_letter_code
_entity_poly.pdbx_strand_id
1 'polypeptide(L)'
;VELIPCIVAATSIEEFTNEDFAEEYQDMKFDLNAGDIIGIGQKRTFDALYQNDIIKNGSSIVDVGGNDKLKEIQCDFSQSTIKLTLPADQYENYRSCGYNRSKYKMLNAILIVPALVEAIGIIAADEKDPEHQSGHQNRAWYKTIVVNLKRFAENDERKYLQLLEKPFASAELLLGNNSADALKFLCQVE
;
A
#
# COMPACT_ATOMS: atom_id res chain seq x y z
N VAL A 1 -7.04 -11.96 3.67
CA VAL A 1 -6.29 -13.21 3.46
C VAL A 1 -5.91 -13.77 4.80
N GLU A 2 -6.16 -15.05 5.00
CA GLU A 2 -5.72 -15.78 6.18
C GLU A 2 -4.52 -16.65 5.80
N LEU A 3 -3.45 -16.54 6.57
CA LEU A 3 -2.25 -17.35 6.42
C LEU A 3 -2.12 -18.23 7.67
N ILE A 4 -2.17 -19.51 7.44
CA ILE A 4 -1.99 -20.53 8.51
C ILE A 4 -0.75 -21.33 8.11
N PRO A 5 0.41 -21.15 8.77
CA PRO A 5 1.58 -21.97 8.50
C PRO A 5 1.32 -23.39 9.03
N CYS A 6 1.62 -24.39 8.22
CA CYS A 6 1.50 -25.79 8.59
C CYS A 6 2.82 -26.52 8.37
N ILE A 7 3.11 -27.47 9.24
CA ILE A 7 4.16 -28.48 9.04
C ILE A 7 3.48 -29.70 8.44
N VAL A 8 3.95 -30.15 7.29
CA VAL A 8 3.37 -31.25 6.52
C VAL A 8 4.39 -32.35 6.36
N ALA A 9 3.97 -33.60 6.50
CA ALA A 9 4.82 -34.75 6.23
C ALA A 9 5.19 -34.79 4.74
N ALA A 10 6.47 -34.70 4.42
CA ALA A 10 6.97 -34.76 3.03
C ALA A 10 6.93 -36.17 2.44
N THR A 11 7.05 -37.19 3.29
CA THR A 11 6.98 -38.63 2.96
C THR A 11 6.16 -39.33 4.04
N SER A 12 5.77 -40.57 3.78
CA SER A 12 5.15 -41.40 4.83
C SER A 12 6.15 -41.67 5.93
N ILE A 13 5.70 -41.57 7.18
CA ILE A 13 6.49 -41.79 8.39
C ILE A 13 5.74 -42.81 9.25
N GLU A 14 6.38 -43.95 9.51
CA GLU A 14 5.83 -44.99 10.41
C GLU A 14 6.25 -44.68 11.85
N GLU A 15 5.35 -44.99 12.80
CA GLU A 15 5.60 -44.87 14.26
C GLU A 15 6.09 -43.46 14.68
N PHE A 16 5.55 -42.39 14.10
CA PHE A 16 5.90 -41.01 14.49
C PHE A 16 5.56 -40.74 15.96
N THR A 17 6.53 -40.23 16.71
CA THR A 17 6.37 -39.77 18.10
C THR A 17 7.00 -38.40 18.26
N ASN A 18 6.55 -37.62 19.26
CA ASN A 18 7.17 -36.34 19.64
C ASN A 18 7.11 -36.17 21.15
N GLU A 19 8.23 -35.75 21.74
CA GLU A 19 8.33 -35.50 23.20
C GLU A 19 7.42 -34.36 23.67
N ASP A 20 7.06 -33.45 22.76
CA ASP A 20 6.17 -32.31 23.04
C ASP A 20 4.67 -32.62 22.86
N PHE A 21 4.30 -33.89 22.66
CA PHE A 21 2.90 -34.26 22.67
C PHE A 21 2.26 -34.03 24.04
N ALA A 22 0.95 -33.68 24.03
CA ALA A 22 0.18 -33.62 25.28
C ALA A 22 0.23 -34.97 25.99
N GLU A 23 0.13 -34.98 27.33
CA GLU A 23 0.32 -36.15 28.19
C GLU A 23 -0.52 -37.36 27.69
N GLU A 24 -1.70 -37.10 27.13
CA GLU A 24 -2.61 -38.16 26.65
C GLU A 24 -2.06 -38.89 25.41
N TYR A 25 -1.07 -38.31 24.70
CA TYR A 25 -0.52 -38.81 23.43
C TYR A 25 0.96 -39.16 23.49
N GLN A 26 1.64 -38.93 24.62
CA GLN A 26 3.09 -39.11 24.76
C GLN A 26 3.58 -40.53 24.44
N ASP A 27 2.77 -41.55 24.76
CA ASP A 27 3.09 -42.96 24.50
C ASP A 27 2.50 -43.49 23.19
N MET A 28 1.82 -42.62 22.44
CA MET A 28 1.20 -43.06 21.20
C MET A 28 2.15 -42.91 20.00
N LYS A 29 2.04 -43.84 19.08
CA LYS A 29 2.72 -43.83 17.79
C LYS A 29 1.70 -43.64 16.70
N PHE A 30 2.02 -42.78 15.75
CA PHE A 30 1.13 -42.43 14.64
C PHE A 30 1.78 -42.77 13.30
N ASP A 31 1.07 -43.40 12.41
CA ASP A 31 1.48 -43.55 11.04
C ASP A 31 0.98 -42.36 10.21
N LEU A 32 1.90 -41.62 9.64
CA LEU A 32 1.63 -40.43 8.84
C LEU A 32 1.85 -40.74 7.36
N ASN A 33 0.92 -40.28 6.54
CA ASN A 33 1.08 -40.32 5.09
C ASN A 33 1.72 -39.02 4.57
N ALA A 34 2.34 -39.07 3.42
CA ALA A 34 2.80 -37.87 2.74
C ALA A 34 1.60 -36.93 2.52
N GLY A 35 1.74 -35.68 2.98
CA GLY A 35 0.66 -34.67 2.95
C GLY A 35 -0.09 -34.48 4.25
N ASP A 36 0.06 -35.36 5.25
CA ASP A 36 -0.60 -35.20 6.55
C ASP A 36 -0.02 -33.98 7.31
N ILE A 37 -0.91 -33.23 7.99
CA ILE A 37 -0.51 -32.05 8.76
C ILE A 37 -0.07 -32.48 10.16
N ILE A 38 1.20 -32.23 10.46
CA ILE A 38 1.82 -32.58 11.75
C ILE A 38 1.66 -31.42 12.76
N GLY A 39 1.68 -30.20 12.30
CA GLY A 39 1.57 -29.03 13.16
C GLY A 39 0.91 -27.86 12.45
N ILE A 40 0.21 -27.04 13.23
CA ILE A 40 -0.45 -25.82 12.76
C ILE A 40 0.08 -24.65 13.56
N GLY A 41 0.67 -23.68 12.88
CA GLY A 41 1.17 -22.46 13.53
C GLY A 41 0.08 -21.42 13.75
N GLN A 42 0.46 -20.31 14.35
CA GLN A 42 -0.47 -19.25 14.67
C GLN A 42 -1.04 -18.62 13.39
N LYS A 43 -2.38 -18.60 13.29
CA LYS A 43 -3.12 -17.94 12.22
C LYS A 43 -2.81 -16.44 12.20
N ARG A 44 -2.43 -15.92 11.04
CA ARG A 44 -2.27 -14.50 10.79
C ARG A 44 -3.30 -14.06 9.75
N THR A 45 -4.07 -13.04 10.08
CA THR A 45 -5.03 -12.44 9.16
C THR A 45 -4.44 -11.12 8.67
N PHE A 46 -4.41 -10.91 7.36
CA PHE A 46 -4.06 -9.63 6.75
C PHE A 46 -4.98 -9.36 5.57
N ASP A 47 -5.32 -8.12 5.37
CA ASP A 47 -6.11 -7.70 4.22
C ASP A 47 -5.21 -7.63 2.99
N ALA A 48 -5.21 -8.70 2.19
CA ALA A 48 -4.64 -8.65 0.86
C ALA A 48 -5.67 -7.99 -0.06
N LEU A 49 -5.56 -6.69 -0.22
CA LEU A 49 -6.29 -5.96 -1.25
C LEU A 49 -5.71 -6.38 -2.61
N TYR A 50 -6.38 -7.33 -3.25
CA TYR A 50 -6.14 -7.68 -4.64
C TYR A 50 -6.73 -6.55 -5.50
N GLN A 51 -5.96 -5.51 -5.75
CA GLN A 51 -6.23 -4.54 -6.78
C GLN A 51 -5.09 -4.58 -7.78
N ASN A 52 -5.46 -4.66 -9.07
CA ASN A 52 -4.53 -4.45 -10.18
C ASN A 52 -4.02 -3.00 -10.26
N ASP A 53 -4.16 -2.24 -9.18
CA ASP A 53 -3.69 -0.88 -9.08
C ASP A 53 -2.16 -0.90 -8.99
N ILE A 54 -1.54 -0.24 -9.90
CA ILE A 54 -0.09 -0.25 -10.16
C ILE A 54 0.68 0.29 -8.97
N ILE A 55 0.06 1.17 -8.19
CA ILE A 55 0.46 1.53 -6.83
C ILE A 55 -0.53 0.85 -5.88
N LYS A 56 -0.16 -0.34 -5.40
CA LYS A 56 -0.93 -1.12 -4.41
C LYS A 56 -1.00 -0.38 -3.07
N ASN A 57 -1.92 0.54 -2.94
CA ASN A 57 -2.12 1.51 -1.87
C ASN A 57 -1.20 2.73 -1.99
N GLY A 58 -1.77 3.93 -1.94
CA GLY A 58 -1.01 5.18 -1.76
C GLY A 58 -0.02 5.11 -0.60
N SER A 59 -0.24 4.20 0.38
CA SER A 59 0.64 3.90 1.50
C SER A 59 2.04 3.39 1.14
N SER A 60 2.29 2.92 -0.08
CA SER A 60 3.66 2.59 -0.52
C SER A 60 4.49 3.82 -0.87
N ILE A 61 3.84 4.94 -1.16
CA ILE A 61 4.48 6.21 -1.55
C ILE A 61 4.20 7.29 -0.51
N VAL A 62 2.99 7.31 0.06
CA VAL A 62 2.54 8.31 1.03
C VAL A 62 2.31 7.65 2.39
N ASP A 63 2.99 8.15 3.40
CA ASP A 63 2.81 7.77 4.80
C ASP A 63 1.98 8.85 5.51
N VAL A 64 0.86 8.45 6.13
CA VAL A 64 -0.05 9.37 6.82
C VAL A 64 0.11 9.23 8.33
N GLY A 65 0.51 10.30 8.99
CA GLY A 65 0.71 10.37 10.44
C GLY A 65 -0.08 11.48 11.12
N GLY A 66 -0.15 11.44 12.45
CA GLY A 66 -0.76 12.48 13.28
C GLY A 66 0.28 13.24 14.10
N ASN A 67 0.01 14.53 14.37
CA ASN A 67 0.81 15.35 15.27
C ASN A 67 -0.10 16.34 16.03
N ASP A 68 -0.04 16.31 17.36
CA ASP A 68 -0.83 17.13 18.28
C ASP A 68 -0.44 18.62 18.29
N LYS A 69 0.75 18.94 17.77
CA LYS A 69 1.26 20.33 17.69
C LYS A 69 0.85 21.04 16.40
N LEU A 70 0.35 20.28 15.42
CA LEU A 70 -0.07 20.84 14.13
C LEU A 70 -1.52 21.34 14.19
N LYS A 71 -1.77 22.43 13.49
CA LYS A 71 -3.11 22.98 13.24
C LYS A 71 -3.56 22.79 11.79
N GLU A 72 -2.61 22.50 10.90
CA GLU A 72 -2.82 22.38 9.46
C GLU A 72 -2.15 21.09 8.94
N ILE A 73 -2.66 20.58 7.83
CA ILE A 73 -2.10 19.43 7.16
C ILE A 73 -0.75 19.84 6.53
N GLN A 74 0.29 19.05 6.77
CA GLN A 74 1.62 19.27 6.20
C GLN A 74 2.05 18.10 5.35
N CYS A 75 2.72 18.41 4.23
CA CYS A 75 3.30 17.42 3.32
C CYS A 75 4.82 17.62 3.29
N ASP A 76 5.58 16.55 3.51
CA ASP A 76 7.05 16.56 3.49
C ASP A 76 7.57 15.55 2.46
N PHE A 77 8.31 16.05 1.48
CA PHE A 77 8.90 15.28 0.38
C PHE A 77 10.38 14.92 0.63
N SER A 78 10.95 15.33 1.75
CA SER A 78 12.38 15.13 2.05
C SER A 78 12.74 13.69 2.43
N GLN A 79 11.76 12.86 2.74
CA GLN A 79 11.93 11.48 3.21
C GLN A 79 11.89 10.47 2.05
N SER A 80 12.08 9.19 2.36
CA SER A 80 11.96 8.09 1.40
C SER A 80 10.53 7.92 0.87
N THR A 81 9.53 8.16 1.72
CA THR A 81 8.11 8.27 1.38
C THR A 81 7.66 9.73 1.54
N ILE A 82 6.61 10.14 0.85
CA ILE A 82 5.93 11.42 1.06
C ILE A 82 5.23 11.34 2.41
N LYS A 83 5.61 12.20 3.35
CA LYS A 83 5.01 12.19 4.69
C LYS A 83 3.90 13.23 4.79
N LEU A 84 2.66 12.75 4.90
CA LEU A 84 1.48 13.59 5.12
C LEU A 84 1.15 13.59 6.61
N THR A 85 1.27 14.72 7.27
CA THR A 85 1.03 14.85 8.72
C THR A 85 -0.24 15.65 8.97
N LEU A 86 -1.20 15.03 9.66
CA LEU A 86 -2.49 15.61 10.03
C LEU A 86 -2.47 16.11 11.48
N PRO A 87 -3.27 17.13 11.85
CA PRO A 87 -3.61 17.38 13.24
C PRO A 87 -4.17 16.13 13.94
N ALA A 88 -3.93 15.98 15.24
CA ALA A 88 -4.22 14.73 15.94
C ALA A 88 -5.68 14.28 15.84
N ASP A 89 -6.63 15.21 15.99
CA ASP A 89 -8.07 14.97 15.87
C ASP A 89 -8.47 14.50 14.47
N GLN A 90 -7.88 15.10 13.43
CA GLN A 90 -8.11 14.71 12.03
C GLN A 90 -7.49 13.35 11.72
N TYR A 91 -6.35 13.03 12.33
CA TYR A 91 -5.71 11.73 12.17
C TYR A 91 -6.53 10.60 12.80
N GLU A 92 -7.15 10.82 13.97
CA GLU A 92 -8.07 9.84 14.57
C GLU A 92 -9.30 9.61 13.68
N ASN A 93 -9.86 10.66 13.08
CA ASN A 93 -10.93 10.54 12.08
C ASN A 93 -10.47 9.74 10.84
N TYR A 94 -9.27 10.03 10.35
CA TYR A 94 -8.66 9.28 9.24
C TYR A 94 -8.57 7.78 9.56
N ARG A 95 -8.03 7.42 10.72
CA ARG A 95 -7.90 6.03 11.16
C ARG A 95 -9.25 5.32 11.27
N SER A 96 -10.24 5.98 11.87
CA SER A 96 -11.59 5.41 12.06
C SER A 96 -12.29 5.10 10.72
N CYS A 97 -12.01 5.87 9.68
CA CYS A 97 -12.56 5.68 8.34
C CYS A 97 -11.85 4.59 7.52
N GLY A 98 -10.59 4.25 7.87
CA GLY A 98 -9.72 3.39 7.05
C GLY A 98 -10.21 1.94 6.86
N TYR A 99 -11.11 1.45 7.71
CA TYR A 99 -11.67 0.10 7.62
C TYR A 99 -12.81 -0.05 6.59
N ASN A 100 -13.34 1.06 6.05
CA ASN A 100 -14.40 1.04 5.06
C ASN A 100 -13.84 1.36 3.67
N ARG A 101 -13.95 0.42 2.72
CA ARG A 101 -13.39 0.57 1.36
C ARG A 101 -13.83 1.82 0.62
N SER A 102 -15.11 2.18 0.73
CA SER A 102 -15.64 3.37 0.05
C SER A 102 -15.13 4.66 0.70
N LYS A 103 -15.09 4.71 2.04
CA LYS A 103 -14.49 5.83 2.79
C LYS A 103 -13.00 5.95 2.50
N TYR A 104 -12.28 4.83 2.37
CA TYR A 104 -10.87 4.82 2.01
C TYR A 104 -10.60 5.49 0.66
N LYS A 105 -11.44 5.23 -0.36
CA LYS A 105 -11.32 5.92 -1.66
C LYS A 105 -11.57 7.41 -1.56
N MET A 106 -12.50 7.84 -0.70
CA MET A 106 -12.73 9.27 -0.41
C MET A 106 -11.51 9.90 0.27
N LEU A 107 -10.92 9.22 1.26
CA LEU A 107 -9.72 9.69 1.93
C LEU A 107 -8.55 9.81 0.95
N ASN A 108 -8.38 8.85 0.06
CA ASN A 108 -7.36 8.93 -0.99
C ASN A 108 -7.59 10.13 -1.92
N ALA A 109 -8.83 10.36 -2.35
CA ALA A 109 -9.16 11.50 -3.21
C ALA A 109 -8.90 12.86 -2.52
N ILE A 110 -9.14 12.95 -1.20
CA ILE A 110 -9.00 14.21 -0.45
C ILE A 110 -7.55 14.45 -0.01
N LEU A 111 -6.82 13.41 0.35
CA LEU A 111 -5.50 13.52 0.99
C LEU A 111 -4.35 13.07 0.07
N ILE A 112 -4.49 11.92 -0.55
CA ILE A 112 -3.38 11.30 -1.29
C ILE A 112 -3.26 11.89 -2.70
N VAL A 113 -4.38 12.13 -3.40
CA VAL A 113 -4.35 12.73 -4.73
C VAL A 113 -3.66 14.10 -4.72
N PRO A 114 -4.00 15.06 -3.82
CA PRO A 114 -3.29 16.34 -3.75
C PRO A 114 -1.78 16.20 -3.49
N ALA A 115 -1.37 15.31 -2.59
CA ALA A 115 0.05 15.06 -2.33
C ALA A 115 0.78 14.50 -3.56
N LEU A 116 0.14 13.60 -4.33
CA LEU A 116 0.70 13.10 -5.58
C LEU A 116 0.74 14.15 -6.68
N VAL A 117 -0.26 15.04 -6.75
CA VAL A 117 -0.25 16.17 -7.69
C VAL A 117 0.96 17.05 -7.45
N GLU A 118 1.27 17.38 -6.19
CA GLU A 118 2.45 18.16 -5.82
C GLU A 118 3.74 17.40 -6.15
N ALA A 119 3.83 16.11 -5.82
CA ALA A 119 4.96 15.26 -6.15
C ALA A 119 5.24 15.20 -7.66
N ILE A 120 4.20 15.05 -8.49
CA ILE A 120 4.30 15.05 -9.95
C ILE A 120 4.74 16.43 -10.45
N GLY A 121 4.27 17.51 -9.82
CA GLY A 121 4.73 18.88 -10.10
C GLY A 121 6.22 19.07 -9.85
N ILE A 122 6.76 18.51 -8.76
CA ILE A 122 8.20 18.51 -8.46
C ILE A 122 8.96 17.76 -9.56
N ILE A 123 8.50 16.57 -9.94
CA ILE A 123 9.11 15.77 -11.01
C ILE A 123 9.08 16.53 -12.34
N ALA A 124 7.96 17.16 -12.68
CA ALA A 124 7.82 17.94 -13.90
C ALA A 124 8.76 19.16 -13.94
N ALA A 125 9.01 19.79 -12.79
CA ALA A 125 9.97 20.90 -12.69
C ALA A 125 11.41 20.40 -12.89
N ASP A 126 11.78 19.29 -12.26
CA ASP A 126 13.10 18.67 -12.41
C ASP A 126 13.40 18.23 -13.85
N GLU A 127 12.41 17.71 -14.57
CA GLU A 127 12.56 17.31 -15.98
C GLU A 127 12.69 18.53 -16.92
N LYS A 128 12.09 19.67 -16.55
CA LYS A 128 12.21 20.92 -17.32
C LYS A 128 13.53 21.66 -17.11
N ASP A 129 14.09 21.58 -15.90
CA ASP A 129 15.33 22.24 -15.54
C ASP A 129 16.30 21.26 -14.85
N PRO A 130 17.03 20.45 -15.64
CA PRO A 130 17.96 19.47 -15.11
C PRO A 130 19.15 20.08 -14.34
N GLU A 131 19.42 21.38 -14.49
CA GLU A 131 20.53 22.07 -13.82
C GLU A 131 20.16 22.51 -12.40
N HIS A 132 18.87 22.75 -12.13
CA HIS A 132 18.36 23.21 -10.82
C HIS A 132 17.34 22.23 -10.22
N GLN A 133 17.72 20.96 -10.13
CA GLN A 133 16.85 19.90 -9.64
C GLN A 133 16.54 20.02 -8.14
N SER A 134 15.37 19.55 -7.73
CA SER A 134 14.87 19.56 -6.34
C SER A 134 15.70 18.75 -5.33
N GLY A 135 16.58 17.86 -5.81
CA GLY A 135 17.35 16.94 -4.98
C GLY A 135 16.55 15.70 -4.49
N HIS A 136 15.36 15.50 -5.01
CA HIS A 136 14.48 14.37 -4.62
C HIS A 136 14.64 13.11 -5.49
N GLN A 137 15.41 13.14 -6.57
CA GLN A 137 15.55 12.07 -7.58
C GLN A 137 15.98 10.73 -6.97
N ASN A 138 16.72 10.76 -5.85
CA ASN A 138 17.16 9.57 -5.15
C ASN A 138 16.12 9.00 -4.16
N ARG A 139 15.01 9.68 -3.89
CA ARG A 139 13.96 9.23 -2.98
C ARG A 139 13.14 8.10 -3.59
N ALA A 140 12.69 7.16 -2.75
CA ALA A 140 11.93 6.02 -3.25
C ALA A 140 10.59 6.44 -3.86
N TRP A 141 9.89 7.43 -3.26
CA TRP A 141 8.64 7.95 -3.81
C TRP A 141 8.83 8.53 -5.22
N TYR A 142 9.91 9.30 -5.45
CA TYR A 142 10.21 9.90 -6.74
C TYR A 142 10.42 8.83 -7.81
N LYS A 143 11.33 7.88 -7.54
CA LYS A 143 11.63 6.77 -8.44
C LYS A 143 10.38 5.94 -8.76
N THR A 144 9.56 5.67 -7.74
CA THR A 144 8.33 4.89 -7.91
C THR A 144 7.34 5.60 -8.81
N ILE A 145 7.11 6.90 -8.63
CA ILE A 145 6.22 7.69 -9.50
C ILE A 145 6.74 7.71 -10.93
N VAL A 146 8.03 8.04 -11.13
CA VAL A 146 8.64 8.09 -12.47
C VAL A 146 8.52 6.74 -13.19
N VAL A 147 8.88 5.64 -12.53
CA VAL A 147 8.80 4.29 -13.12
C VAL A 147 7.38 3.96 -13.54
N ASN A 148 6.38 4.26 -12.70
CA ASN A 148 4.99 3.96 -13.02
C ASN A 148 4.46 4.87 -14.15
N LEU A 149 4.77 6.16 -14.16
CA LEU A 149 4.37 7.06 -15.24
C LEU A 149 5.02 6.67 -16.58
N LYS A 150 6.31 6.30 -16.60
CA LYS A 150 6.98 5.79 -17.81
C LYS A 150 6.35 4.48 -18.29
N ARG A 151 5.93 3.60 -17.40
CA ARG A 151 5.19 2.38 -17.73
C ARG A 151 3.83 2.69 -18.35
N PHE A 152 3.06 3.64 -17.82
CA PHE A 152 1.80 4.09 -18.43
C PHE A 152 2.01 4.74 -19.78
N ALA A 153 3.12 5.44 -19.96
CA ALA A 153 3.53 6.00 -21.25
C ALA A 153 4.08 4.94 -22.23
N GLU A 154 4.07 3.66 -21.88
CA GLU A 154 4.65 2.57 -22.69
C GLU A 154 6.14 2.81 -23.03
N ASN A 155 6.86 3.50 -22.14
CA ASN A 155 8.23 3.99 -22.31
C ASN A 155 8.42 4.97 -23.48
N ASP A 156 7.33 5.59 -23.95
CA ASP A 156 7.38 6.71 -24.91
C ASP A 156 7.63 8.03 -24.17
N GLU A 157 8.76 8.68 -24.46
CA GLU A 157 9.16 9.91 -23.77
C GLU A 157 8.17 11.06 -23.98
N ARG A 158 7.56 11.17 -25.15
CA ARG A 158 6.56 12.23 -25.42
C ARG A 158 5.29 12.03 -24.60
N LYS A 159 4.83 10.78 -24.51
CA LYS A 159 3.67 10.44 -23.68
C LYS A 159 3.98 10.67 -22.19
N TYR A 160 5.18 10.33 -21.74
CA TYR A 160 5.63 10.58 -20.37
C TYR A 160 5.59 12.08 -20.03
N LEU A 161 6.16 12.95 -20.89
CA LEU A 161 6.12 14.39 -20.67
C LEU A 161 4.67 14.94 -20.67
N GLN A 162 3.79 14.42 -21.53
CA GLN A 162 2.37 14.79 -21.51
C GLN A 162 1.66 14.39 -20.21
N LEU A 163 2.05 13.26 -19.58
CA LEU A 163 1.54 12.88 -18.28
C LEU A 163 2.01 13.86 -17.19
N LEU A 164 3.26 14.31 -17.23
CA LEU A 164 3.77 15.31 -16.30
C LEU A 164 3.10 16.68 -16.43
N GLU A 165 2.64 17.04 -17.63
CA GLU A 165 1.87 18.27 -17.85
C GLU A 165 0.44 18.23 -17.28
N LYS A 166 -0.06 17.06 -16.90
CA LYS A 166 -1.41 16.83 -16.37
C LYS A 166 -1.34 16.15 -14.98
N PRO A 167 -0.76 16.79 -13.96
CA PRO A 167 -0.44 16.14 -12.70
C PRO A 167 -1.66 15.54 -11.98
N PHE A 168 -2.83 16.18 -12.05
CA PHE A 168 -4.05 15.64 -11.44
C PHE A 168 -4.50 14.34 -12.16
N ALA A 169 -4.57 14.34 -13.48
CA ALA A 169 -4.96 13.16 -14.24
C ALA A 169 -3.96 12.00 -14.03
N SER A 170 -2.68 12.33 -13.92
CA SER A 170 -1.62 11.35 -13.66
C SER A 170 -1.67 10.80 -12.24
N ALA A 171 -2.00 11.61 -11.23
CA ALA A 171 -2.22 11.16 -9.87
C ALA A 171 -3.43 10.20 -9.78
N GLU A 172 -4.53 10.54 -10.46
CA GLU A 172 -5.71 9.66 -10.57
C GLU A 172 -5.37 8.34 -11.29
N LEU A 173 -4.59 8.41 -12.37
CA LEU A 173 -4.13 7.22 -13.09
C LEU A 173 -3.29 6.30 -12.19
N LEU A 174 -2.39 6.88 -11.39
CA LEU A 174 -1.56 6.14 -10.43
C LEU A 174 -2.39 5.44 -9.34
N LEU A 175 -3.52 6.01 -8.94
CA LEU A 175 -4.38 5.51 -7.86
C LEU A 175 -5.62 4.74 -8.37
N GLY A 176 -5.82 4.60 -9.68
CA GLY A 176 -6.97 3.88 -10.24
C GLY A 176 -8.28 4.67 -10.18
N ASN A 177 -8.25 5.99 -10.44
CA ASN A 177 -9.43 6.87 -10.52
C ASN A 177 -10.25 6.96 -9.21
N ASN A 178 -9.59 7.12 -8.08
CA ASN A 178 -10.22 7.19 -6.78
C ASN A 178 -11.25 8.32 -6.62
N SER A 179 -11.04 9.48 -7.26
CA SER A 179 -11.98 10.61 -7.20
C SER A 179 -13.33 10.30 -7.87
N ALA A 180 -13.32 9.59 -9.00
CA ALA A 180 -14.54 9.18 -9.68
C ALA A 180 -15.34 8.18 -8.82
N ASP A 181 -14.65 7.24 -8.18
CA ASP A 181 -15.29 6.28 -7.29
C ASP A 181 -15.79 6.94 -5.99
N ALA A 182 -15.06 7.91 -5.44
CA ALA A 182 -15.49 8.70 -4.29
C ALA A 182 -16.77 9.49 -4.60
N LEU A 183 -16.86 10.13 -5.76
CA LEU A 183 -18.07 10.84 -6.20
C LEU A 183 -19.27 9.90 -6.33
N LYS A 184 -19.09 8.72 -6.94
CA LYS A 184 -20.16 7.71 -7.02
C LYS A 184 -20.68 7.31 -5.64
N PHE A 185 -19.78 7.13 -4.68
CA PHE A 185 -20.16 6.78 -3.32
C PHE A 185 -20.96 7.90 -2.64
N LEU A 186 -20.52 9.16 -2.78
CA LEU A 186 -21.25 10.31 -2.21
C LEU A 186 -22.67 10.44 -2.77
N CYS A 187 -22.88 10.13 -4.05
CA CYS A 187 -24.21 10.19 -4.69
C CYS A 187 -25.10 8.99 -4.38
N GLN A 188 -24.59 7.94 -3.74
CA GLN A 188 -25.35 6.73 -3.35
C GLN A 188 -25.78 6.73 -1.87
N VAL A 189 -25.30 7.69 -1.09
CA VAL A 189 -25.63 7.86 0.35
C VAL A 189 -26.84 8.80 0.49
N GLU A 190 -27.97 8.42 -0.10
CA GLU A 190 -29.30 8.98 0.20
C GLU A 190 -30.16 7.96 0.96
#